data_b96f34b30f07be337b8c487774e6c72c
#
_entry.id   b96f34b30f07be337b8c487774e6c72c
#
_cell.length_a   1.000
_cell.length_b   1.000
_cell.length_c   1.000
_cell.angle_alpha   90.00
_cell.angle_beta   90.00
_cell.angle_gamma   90.00
#
_symmetry.space_group_name_H-M   'P 1'
#
loop_
_entity.id
_entity.type
_entity.pdbx_description
1 polymer ?
#
loop_
_entity_poly.entity_id
_entity_poly.type
_entity_poly.pdbx_seq_one_letter_code
_entity_poly.pdbx_strand_id
1 'polypeptide(L)'
;DYSELKESFIIFICNFDPFNLDLPCYTFKNLCIQDKNLELCDETTKIIFNSTAYNKEKNLEISAFLKYINTKIPTNDFTKKLNILVEESKINNKFRNDYLAMNLHDRDIRWIALAEGKQIGLQEGAEQKAIETAKKMLQEGLTVEQIARCTDLPLEKVQELANITQN
;
A
#
# COMPACT_ATOMS: atom_id res chain seq x y z
N ASP A 1 5.49 25.16 20.68
CA ASP A 1 5.06 26.21 19.75
C ASP A 1 5.44 25.78 18.32
N TYR A 2 4.49 25.73 17.41
CA TYR A 2 4.73 25.32 16.02
C TYR A 2 5.63 26.30 15.24
N SER A 3 5.78 27.53 15.73
CA SER A 3 6.63 28.56 15.11
C SER A 3 8.14 28.26 15.13
N GLU A 4 8.58 27.26 15.90
CA GLU A 4 9.98 26.83 15.99
C GLU A 4 10.29 25.61 15.10
N LEU A 5 9.29 25.03 14.43
CA LEU A 5 9.48 23.89 13.54
C LEU A 5 10.24 24.32 12.28
N LYS A 6 11.19 23.50 11.87
CA LYS A 6 11.89 23.69 10.60
C LYS A 6 11.02 23.18 9.45
N GLU A 7 11.06 23.91 8.35
CA GLU A 7 10.39 23.50 7.12
C GLU A 7 10.82 22.10 6.67
N SER A 8 9.84 21.24 6.42
CA SER A 8 10.05 19.84 6.07
C SER A 8 9.33 19.52 4.76
N PHE A 9 10.05 18.96 3.79
CA PHE A 9 9.52 18.52 2.50
C PHE A 9 9.58 17.01 2.38
N ILE A 10 8.44 16.39 2.05
CA ILE A 10 8.36 14.98 1.68
C ILE A 10 8.06 14.93 0.19
N ILE A 11 9.02 14.46 -0.60
CA ILE A 11 8.93 14.47 -2.06
C ILE A 11 8.83 13.03 -2.58
N PHE A 12 7.75 12.74 -3.31
CA PHE A 12 7.58 11.49 -4.06
C PHE A 12 7.68 11.77 -5.56
N ILE A 13 8.33 10.88 -6.30
CA ILE A 13 8.39 10.92 -7.75
C ILE A 13 7.78 9.63 -8.28
N CYS A 14 6.63 9.73 -8.93
CA CYS A 14 5.87 8.61 -9.47
C CYS A 14 6.06 8.50 -10.98
N ASN A 15 6.17 7.27 -11.48
CA ASN A 15 6.16 6.98 -12.92
C ASN A 15 4.74 6.68 -13.45
N PHE A 16 3.73 7.03 -12.67
CA PHE A 16 2.30 6.95 -12.97
C PHE A 16 1.59 8.13 -12.29
N ASP A 17 0.34 8.40 -12.68
CA ASP A 17 -0.49 9.40 -12.00
C ASP A 17 -1.24 8.78 -10.83
N PRO A 18 -0.88 9.08 -9.56
CA PRO A 18 -1.51 8.47 -8.39
C PRO A 18 -2.95 8.96 -8.13
N PHE A 19 -3.37 10.08 -8.75
CA PHE A 19 -4.68 10.69 -8.51
C PHE A 19 -5.56 10.77 -9.76
N ASN A 20 -5.05 10.37 -10.93
CA ASN A 20 -5.75 10.38 -12.22
C ASN A 20 -6.33 11.77 -12.61
N LEU A 21 -5.63 12.84 -12.21
CA LEU A 21 -5.99 14.24 -12.55
C LEU A 21 -5.09 14.84 -13.63
N ASP A 22 -4.12 14.07 -14.11
CA ASP A 22 -3.18 14.43 -15.17
C ASP A 22 -2.42 15.74 -14.92
N LEU A 23 -2.10 16.01 -13.64
CA LEU A 23 -1.25 17.12 -13.22
C LEU A 23 0.20 16.64 -13.06
N PRO A 24 1.20 17.49 -13.39
CA PRO A 24 2.62 17.15 -13.24
C PRO A 24 3.09 17.15 -11.78
N CYS A 25 2.40 17.90 -10.92
CA CYS A 25 2.74 18.08 -9.52
C CYS A 25 1.50 18.24 -8.67
N TYR A 26 1.47 17.56 -7.53
CA TYR A 26 0.45 17.65 -6.48
C TYR A 26 1.12 18.09 -5.20
N THR A 27 0.68 19.21 -4.63
CA THR A 27 1.20 19.75 -3.37
C THR A 27 0.13 19.63 -2.30
N PHE A 28 0.48 19.06 -1.16
CA PHE A 28 -0.41 18.86 -0.03
C PHE A 28 0.13 19.54 1.20
N LYS A 29 -0.78 20.13 1.96
CA LYS A 29 -0.56 20.69 3.29
C LYS A 29 -1.59 20.10 4.25
N ASN A 30 -1.32 20.15 5.54
CA ASN A 30 -2.22 19.67 6.56
C ASN A 30 -3.30 20.71 6.84
N LEU A 31 -4.57 20.38 6.49
CA LEU A 31 -5.73 21.24 6.68
C LEU A 31 -6.69 20.64 7.70
N CYS A 32 -7.40 21.50 8.43
CA CYS A 32 -8.47 21.09 9.34
C CYS A 32 -9.65 20.50 8.53
N ILE A 33 -10.15 19.33 8.94
CA ILE A 33 -11.30 18.69 8.26
C ILE A 33 -12.59 19.51 8.45
N GLN A 34 -12.74 20.14 9.62
CA GLN A 34 -13.92 20.95 9.97
C GLN A 34 -13.91 22.32 9.29
N ASP A 35 -12.72 22.87 9.02
CA ASP A 35 -12.54 24.14 8.28
C ASP A 35 -11.34 24.01 7.32
N LYS A 36 -11.64 23.86 6.04
CA LYS A 36 -10.61 23.68 4.99
C LYS A 36 -9.74 24.91 4.74
N ASN A 37 -10.09 26.10 5.28
CA ASN A 37 -9.29 27.30 5.20
C ASN A 37 -8.27 27.40 6.35
N LEU A 38 -8.40 26.53 7.36
CA LEU A 38 -7.48 26.49 8.51
C LEU A 38 -6.35 25.49 8.21
N GLU A 39 -5.16 26.01 7.96
CA GLU A 39 -3.93 25.23 7.82
C GLU A 39 -3.31 25.00 9.20
N LEU A 40 -2.75 23.80 9.44
CA LEU A 40 -2.11 23.46 10.71
C LEU A 40 -0.81 24.26 10.95
N CYS A 41 -0.20 24.78 9.90
CA CYS A 41 1.06 25.52 9.93
C CYS A 41 2.19 24.76 10.65
N ASP A 42 2.29 23.46 10.39
CA ASP A 42 3.30 22.55 10.95
C ASP A 42 4.58 22.50 10.10
N GLU A 43 4.74 23.46 9.19
CA GLU A 43 5.88 23.58 8.26
C GLU A 43 6.15 22.30 7.45
N THR A 44 5.13 21.42 7.29
CA THR A 44 5.25 20.18 6.54
C THR A 44 4.54 20.30 5.19
N THR A 45 5.30 20.13 4.11
CA THR A 45 4.77 20.09 2.74
C THR A 45 5.05 18.75 2.08
N LYS A 46 4.00 18.13 1.52
CA LYS A 46 4.14 16.89 0.73
C LYS A 46 3.99 17.22 -0.74
N ILE A 47 4.96 16.82 -1.55
CA ILE A 47 4.99 17.06 -2.99
C ILE A 47 5.04 15.72 -3.71
N ILE A 48 4.11 15.50 -4.63
CA ILE A 48 4.05 14.27 -5.42
C ILE A 48 4.14 14.66 -6.89
N PHE A 49 5.25 14.29 -7.52
CA PHE A 49 5.46 14.50 -8.95
C PHE A 49 4.96 13.30 -9.75
N ASN A 50 4.23 13.60 -10.82
CA ASN A 50 3.80 12.65 -11.84
C ASN A 50 4.68 12.81 -13.08
N SER A 51 5.60 11.87 -13.31
CA SER A 51 6.51 11.95 -14.44
C SER A 51 5.85 11.71 -15.81
N THR A 52 4.63 11.17 -15.84
CA THR A 52 3.91 10.96 -17.12
C THR A 52 3.37 12.27 -17.69
N ALA A 53 3.12 13.26 -16.83
CA ALA A 53 2.62 14.57 -17.21
C ALA A 53 3.74 15.64 -17.35
N TYR A 54 4.99 15.24 -17.58
CA TYR A 54 6.16 16.12 -17.65
C TYR A 54 5.99 17.28 -18.63
N ASN A 55 5.24 17.10 -19.69
CA ASN A 55 4.99 18.11 -20.74
C ASN A 55 4.07 19.25 -20.27
N LYS A 56 3.37 19.08 -19.15
CA LYS A 56 2.50 20.09 -18.53
C LYS A 56 3.21 20.90 -17.45
N GLU A 57 4.43 20.50 -17.07
CA GLU A 57 5.23 21.22 -16.09
C GLU A 57 5.79 22.53 -16.70
N LYS A 58 5.56 23.63 -15.99
CA LYS A 58 5.97 24.96 -16.44
C LYS A 58 7.45 25.25 -16.21
N ASN A 59 8.02 24.68 -15.15
CA ASN A 59 9.44 24.80 -14.89
C ASN A 59 10.21 23.85 -15.80
N LEU A 60 11.03 24.40 -16.70
CA LEU A 60 11.76 23.64 -17.71
C LEU A 60 12.75 22.63 -17.12
N GLU A 61 13.37 22.94 -15.98
CA GLU A 61 14.32 22.05 -15.32
C GLU A 61 13.60 20.85 -14.69
N ILE A 62 12.48 21.12 -14.02
CA ILE A 62 11.63 20.06 -13.44
C ILE A 62 11.02 19.22 -14.56
N SER A 63 10.52 19.83 -15.62
CA SER A 63 9.98 19.13 -16.80
C SER A 63 11.02 18.20 -17.43
N ALA A 64 12.26 18.67 -17.64
CA ALA A 64 13.35 17.86 -18.17
C ALA A 64 13.71 16.70 -17.24
N PHE A 65 13.70 16.92 -15.93
CA PHE A 65 13.94 15.87 -14.93
C PHE A 65 12.84 14.82 -14.94
N LEU A 66 11.56 15.22 -14.89
CA LEU A 66 10.42 14.30 -14.95
C LEU A 66 10.41 13.51 -16.26
N LYS A 67 10.72 14.17 -17.39
CA LYS A 67 10.88 13.50 -18.68
C LYS A 67 11.97 12.44 -18.63
N TYR A 68 13.12 12.74 -18.02
CA TYR A 68 14.20 11.79 -17.85
C TYR A 68 13.76 10.58 -16.99
N ILE A 69 13.05 10.82 -15.89
CA ILE A 69 12.50 9.73 -15.05
C ILE A 69 11.58 8.82 -15.86
N ASN A 70 10.70 9.40 -16.70
CA ASN A 70 9.73 8.64 -17.49
C ASN A 70 10.37 7.91 -18.67
N THR A 71 11.18 8.62 -19.47
CA THR A 71 11.68 8.12 -20.76
C THR A 71 13.11 7.57 -20.72
N LYS A 72 13.87 7.87 -19.66
CA LYS A 72 15.31 7.58 -19.52
C LYS A 72 16.18 8.33 -20.56
N ILE A 73 15.64 9.34 -21.23
CA ILE A 73 16.36 10.14 -22.24
C ILE A 73 16.74 11.49 -21.64
N PRO A 74 18.03 11.78 -21.41
CA PRO A 74 18.48 13.07 -20.89
C PRO A 74 18.32 14.17 -21.94
N THR A 75 17.83 15.34 -21.54
CA THR A 75 17.53 16.45 -22.47
C THR A 75 18.26 17.76 -22.13
N ASN A 76 18.68 17.94 -20.87
CA ASN A 76 19.46 19.10 -20.44
C ASN A 76 20.75 18.67 -19.73
N ASP A 77 21.61 19.63 -19.38
CA ASP A 77 22.92 19.32 -18.78
C ASP A 77 22.80 18.65 -17.41
N PHE A 78 21.79 18.98 -16.63
CA PHE A 78 21.53 18.31 -15.36
C PHE A 78 21.19 16.82 -15.55
N THR A 79 20.24 16.53 -16.44
CA THR A 79 19.83 15.14 -16.72
C THR A 79 20.93 14.33 -17.42
N LYS A 80 21.80 14.97 -18.24
CA LYS A 80 22.99 14.31 -18.81
C LYS A 80 23.97 13.88 -17.72
N LYS A 81 24.30 14.79 -16.77
CA LYS A 81 25.16 14.48 -15.62
C LYS A 81 24.55 13.36 -14.76
N LEU A 82 23.24 13.45 -14.50
CA LEU A 82 22.52 12.42 -13.75
C LEU A 82 22.57 11.06 -14.45
N ASN A 83 22.41 11.03 -15.78
CA ASN A 83 22.50 9.80 -16.56
C ASN A 83 23.89 9.14 -16.47
N ILE A 84 24.96 9.92 -16.49
CA ILE A 84 26.32 9.41 -16.30
C ILE A 84 26.44 8.72 -14.94
N LEU A 85 26.00 9.39 -13.86
CA LEU A 85 26.03 8.83 -12.51
C LEU A 85 25.20 7.54 -12.39
N VAL A 86 24.04 7.50 -13.05
CA VAL A 86 23.19 6.29 -13.09
C VAL A 86 23.90 5.14 -13.81
N GLU A 87 24.52 5.40 -14.96
CA GLU A 87 25.26 4.35 -15.70
C GLU A 87 26.49 3.86 -14.91
N GLU A 88 27.25 4.75 -14.30
CA GLU A 88 28.36 4.40 -13.42
C GLU A 88 27.89 3.53 -12.23
N SER A 89 26.74 3.87 -11.62
CA SER A 89 26.15 3.10 -10.52
C SER A 89 25.73 1.69 -10.94
N LYS A 90 25.23 1.52 -12.17
CA LYS A 90 24.86 0.21 -12.72
C LYS A 90 26.08 -0.71 -12.91
N ILE A 91 27.24 -0.14 -13.22
CA ILE A 91 28.50 -0.90 -13.43
C ILE A 91 29.14 -1.26 -12.07
N ASN A 92 28.85 -0.51 -11.02
CA ASN A 92 29.40 -0.73 -9.68
C ASN A 92 28.81 -2.01 -9.07
N ASN A 93 29.62 -3.07 -8.98
CA ASN A 93 29.21 -4.37 -8.46
C ASN A 93 28.70 -4.31 -7.01
N LYS A 94 29.24 -3.44 -6.17
CA LYS A 94 28.78 -3.27 -4.79
C LYS A 94 27.35 -2.71 -4.77
N PHE A 95 27.10 -1.62 -5.49
CA PHE A 95 25.79 -0.99 -5.57
C PHE A 95 24.72 -1.94 -6.16
N ARG A 96 25.13 -2.70 -7.19
CA ARG A 96 24.28 -3.74 -7.80
C ARG A 96 23.93 -4.85 -6.80
N ASN A 97 24.89 -5.32 -6.03
CA ASN A 97 24.69 -6.37 -5.04
C ASN A 97 23.79 -5.88 -3.89
N ASP A 98 24.01 -4.67 -3.41
CA ASP A 98 23.18 -4.04 -2.36
C ASP A 98 21.72 -3.89 -2.83
N TYR A 99 21.52 -3.44 -4.08
CA TYR A 99 20.20 -3.33 -4.70
C TYR A 99 19.52 -4.70 -4.86
N LEU A 100 20.25 -5.71 -5.30
CA LEU A 100 19.73 -7.08 -5.44
C LEU A 100 19.37 -7.68 -4.08
N ALA A 101 20.20 -7.47 -3.05
CA ALA A 101 19.94 -7.93 -1.70
C ALA A 101 18.66 -7.29 -1.12
N MET A 102 18.46 -5.99 -1.31
CA MET A 102 17.24 -5.29 -0.89
C MET A 102 15.99 -5.83 -1.59
N ASN A 103 16.05 -6.05 -2.91
CA ASN A 103 14.93 -6.61 -3.66
C ASN A 103 14.60 -8.06 -3.27
N LEU A 104 15.58 -8.86 -2.92
CA LEU A 104 15.38 -10.23 -2.42
C LEU A 104 14.66 -10.20 -1.07
N HIS A 105 15.08 -9.33 -0.17
CA HIS A 105 14.45 -9.15 1.15
C HIS A 105 12.97 -8.73 1.03
N ASP A 106 12.66 -7.74 0.19
CA ASP A 106 11.29 -7.31 -0.05
C ASP A 106 10.42 -8.42 -0.65
N ARG A 107 11.00 -9.24 -1.52
CA ARG A 107 10.31 -10.39 -2.11
C ARG A 107 10.03 -11.45 -1.06
N ASP A 108 10.97 -11.75 -0.18
CA ASP A 108 10.81 -12.74 0.88
C ASP A 108 9.74 -12.30 1.90
N ILE A 109 9.71 -11.02 2.28
CA ILE A 109 8.65 -10.46 3.13
C ILE A 109 7.27 -10.63 2.47
N ARG A 110 7.15 -10.32 1.18
CA ARG A 110 5.88 -10.48 0.44
C ARG A 110 5.45 -11.94 0.36
N TRP A 111 6.38 -12.86 0.17
CA TRP A 111 6.10 -14.30 0.13
C TRP A 111 5.59 -14.81 1.47
N ILE A 112 6.24 -14.41 2.57
CA ILE A 112 5.83 -14.78 3.93
C ILE A 112 4.43 -14.22 4.22
N ALA A 113 4.19 -12.94 3.98
CA ALA A 113 2.89 -12.30 4.20
C ALA A 113 1.76 -12.94 3.36
N LEU A 114 2.07 -13.33 2.09
CA LEU A 114 1.10 -14.02 1.23
C LEU A 114 0.78 -15.42 1.74
N ALA A 115 1.80 -16.16 2.21
CA ALA A 115 1.62 -17.50 2.75
C ALA A 115 0.80 -17.48 4.06
N GLU A 116 1.11 -16.56 4.96
CA GLU A 116 0.36 -16.35 6.21
C GLU A 116 -1.10 -15.93 5.92
N GLY A 117 -1.31 -14.96 5.05
CA GLY A 117 -2.65 -14.50 4.66
C GLY A 117 -3.48 -15.61 4.02
N LYS A 118 -2.87 -16.47 3.20
CA LYS A 118 -3.54 -17.64 2.63
C LYS A 118 -3.91 -18.66 3.70
N GLN A 119 -3.04 -18.92 4.66
CA GLN A 119 -3.30 -19.85 5.75
C GLN A 119 -4.45 -19.36 6.64
N ILE A 120 -4.42 -18.09 7.04
CA ILE A 120 -5.49 -17.44 7.81
C ILE A 120 -6.81 -17.52 7.05
N GLY A 121 -6.84 -17.13 5.77
CA GLY A 121 -8.05 -17.15 4.96
C GLY A 121 -8.63 -18.56 4.76
N LEU A 122 -7.80 -19.60 4.67
CA LEU A 122 -8.25 -21.00 4.61
C LEU A 122 -8.88 -21.42 5.94
N GLN A 123 -8.28 -21.05 7.06
CA GLN A 123 -8.78 -21.38 8.40
C GLN A 123 -10.11 -20.68 8.70
N GLU A 124 -10.18 -19.37 8.44
CA GLU A 124 -11.41 -18.57 8.59
C GLU A 124 -12.54 -19.09 7.68
N GLY A 125 -12.22 -19.41 6.42
CA GLY A 125 -13.18 -19.94 5.47
C GLY A 125 -13.70 -21.33 5.87
N ALA A 126 -12.85 -22.19 6.42
CA ALA A 126 -13.25 -23.49 6.95
C ALA A 126 -14.17 -23.36 8.19
N GLU A 127 -13.82 -22.47 9.12
CA GLU A 127 -14.64 -22.20 10.30
C GLU A 127 -16.01 -21.61 9.90
N GLN A 128 -16.02 -20.66 8.98
CA GLN A 128 -17.26 -20.03 8.50
C GLN A 128 -18.19 -21.06 7.84
N LYS A 129 -17.62 -21.95 7.03
CA LYS A 129 -18.36 -23.04 6.40
C LYS A 129 -18.89 -24.05 7.42
N ALA A 130 -18.11 -24.38 8.46
CA ALA A 130 -18.54 -25.23 9.55
C ALA A 130 -19.74 -24.62 10.30
N ILE A 131 -19.68 -23.32 10.60
CA ILE A 131 -20.78 -22.57 11.22
C ILE A 131 -22.05 -22.56 10.35
N GLU A 132 -21.92 -22.32 9.05
CA GLU A 132 -23.07 -22.37 8.14
C GLU A 132 -23.69 -23.76 8.07
N THR A 133 -22.84 -24.79 8.05
CA THR A 133 -23.30 -26.19 8.06
C THR A 133 -24.00 -26.53 9.35
N ALA A 134 -23.45 -26.12 10.50
CA ALA A 134 -24.06 -26.30 11.83
C ALA A 134 -25.44 -25.65 11.91
N LYS A 135 -25.62 -24.44 11.39
CA LYS A 135 -26.92 -23.75 11.34
C LYS A 135 -27.96 -24.52 10.52
N LYS A 136 -27.58 -25.07 9.38
CA LYS A 136 -28.49 -25.90 8.56
C LYS A 136 -28.89 -27.18 9.28
N MET A 137 -27.92 -27.86 9.93
CA MET A 137 -28.18 -29.08 10.69
C MET A 137 -29.09 -28.82 11.89
N LEU A 138 -28.98 -27.65 12.56
CA LEU A 138 -29.91 -27.24 13.61
C LEU A 138 -31.33 -27.08 13.09
N GLN A 139 -31.53 -26.54 11.90
CA GLN A 139 -32.84 -26.39 11.24
C GLN A 139 -33.45 -27.74 10.86
N GLU A 140 -32.62 -28.73 10.54
CA GLU A 140 -33.04 -30.12 10.25
C GLU A 140 -33.33 -30.94 11.52
N GLY A 141 -33.14 -30.38 12.72
CA GLY A 141 -33.48 -31.00 13.99
C GLY A 141 -32.44 -31.97 14.55
N LEU A 142 -31.17 -31.90 14.11
CA LEU A 142 -30.11 -32.71 14.69
C LEU A 142 -29.73 -32.21 16.10
N THR A 143 -29.21 -33.10 16.93
CA THR A 143 -28.78 -32.72 18.27
C THR A 143 -27.43 -32.00 18.27
N VAL A 144 -27.19 -31.16 19.26
CA VAL A 144 -25.95 -30.35 19.38
C VAL A 144 -24.70 -31.22 19.36
N GLU A 145 -24.75 -32.40 20.00
CA GLU A 145 -23.66 -33.38 20.02
C GLU A 145 -23.38 -34.00 18.64
N GLN A 146 -24.43 -34.26 17.87
CA GLN A 146 -24.29 -34.78 16.51
C GLN A 146 -23.66 -33.74 15.59
N ILE A 147 -24.11 -32.48 15.69
CA ILE A 147 -23.61 -31.39 14.92
C ILE A 147 -22.12 -31.08 15.22
N ALA A 148 -21.75 -31.06 16.50
CA ALA A 148 -20.37 -30.85 16.93
C ALA A 148 -19.42 -31.89 16.30
N ARG A 149 -19.85 -33.18 16.30
CA ARG A 149 -19.08 -34.28 15.67
C ARG A 149 -18.98 -34.19 14.17
N CYS A 150 -20.00 -33.65 13.49
CA CYS A 150 -20.04 -33.57 12.03
C CYS A 150 -19.30 -32.31 11.49
N THR A 151 -19.19 -31.26 12.26
CA THR A 151 -18.63 -29.98 11.84
C THR A 151 -17.26 -29.68 12.46
N ASP A 152 -16.77 -30.53 13.38
CA ASP A 152 -15.54 -30.32 14.15
C ASP A 152 -15.55 -29.01 14.97
N LEU A 153 -16.74 -28.39 15.15
CA LEU A 153 -16.89 -27.23 16.02
C LEU A 153 -16.94 -27.63 17.50
N PRO A 154 -16.38 -26.79 18.39
CA PRO A 154 -16.54 -26.97 19.83
C PRO A 154 -18.02 -27.05 20.24
N LEU A 155 -18.36 -27.93 21.16
CA LEU A 155 -19.74 -28.12 21.61
C LEU A 155 -20.39 -26.81 22.11
N GLU A 156 -19.62 -25.98 22.81
CA GLU A 156 -20.03 -24.69 23.35
C GLU A 156 -20.46 -23.73 22.20
N LYS A 157 -19.69 -23.73 21.12
CA LYS A 157 -19.99 -22.91 19.94
C LYS A 157 -21.29 -23.35 19.25
N VAL A 158 -21.55 -24.65 19.16
CA VAL A 158 -22.79 -25.18 18.58
C VAL A 158 -23.99 -24.89 19.50
N GLN A 159 -23.82 -24.91 20.83
CA GLN A 159 -24.86 -24.50 21.78
C GLN A 159 -25.21 -23.01 21.64
N GLU A 160 -24.22 -22.14 21.48
CA GLU A 160 -24.44 -20.71 21.21
C GLU A 160 -25.25 -20.51 19.93
N LEU A 161 -24.90 -21.21 18.85
CA LEU A 161 -25.62 -21.16 17.58
C LEU A 161 -27.08 -21.64 17.73
N ALA A 162 -27.32 -22.70 18.50
CA ALA A 162 -28.66 -23.20 18.76
C ALA A 162 -29.53 -22.19 19.50
N ASN A 163 -29.00 -21.50 20.51
CA ASN A 163 -29.68 -20.44 21.25
C ASN A 163 -30.06 -19.23 20.37
N ILE A 164 -29.20 -18.87 19.39
CA ILE A 164 -29.44 -17.76 18.45
C ILE A 164 -30.53 -18.14 17.42
N THR A 165 -30.62 -19.42 17.05
CA THR A 165 -31.54 -19.88 15.98
C THR A 165 -32.96 -20.10 16.52
N GLN A 166 -33.18 -20.17 17.85
CA GLN A 166 -34.47 -20.35 18.49
C GLN A 166 -35.18 -19.05 18.89
N ASN A 167 -34.54 -17.90 18.72
CA ASN A 167 -35.08 -16.55 18.93
C ASN A 167 -35.38 -15.88 17.57
#